data_7f3d454aab68c86c35daaaad4a8d2b8d
#
_entry.id   7f3d454aab68c86c35daaaad4a8d2b8d
#
_cell.length_a   1.000
_cell.length_b   1.000
_cell.length_c   1.000
_cell.angle_alpha   90.00
_cell.angle_beta   90.00
_cell.angle_gamma   90.00
#
_symmetry.space_group_name_H-M   'P 1'
#
loop_
_entity.id
_entity.type
_entity.pdbx_description
1 polymer ?
#
loop_
_entity_poly.entity_id
_entity_poly.type
_entity_poly.pdbx_seq_one_letter_code
_entity_poly.pdbx_strand_id
1 'polypeptide(L)'
;MTEDACRIDVWLWRARFFKTRSLAARVVEEGGVRLVRGQSRGPVDKPSRAVRCGDVLTFAQGPKWVVVRVEAFGERRGPATEARALYNVLNEAGATQRTQTPGA
;
A
#
# COMPACT_ATOMS: atom_id res chain seq x y z
N MET A 1 -20.88 6.65 11.30
CA MET A 1 -19.77 7.54 11.18
C MET A 1 -18.74 7.01 10.20
N THR A 2 -18.26 7.85 9.34
CA THR A 2 -17.30 7.44 8.32
C THR A 2 -15.90 7.42 8.90
N GLU A 3 -15.17 6.37 8.59
CA GLU A 3 -13.77 6.31 8.98
C GLU A 3 -12.93 7.03 7.97
N ASP A 4 -12.05 7.89 8.46
CA ASP A 4 -11.15 8.64 7.60
C ASP A 4 -9.78 7.98 7.50
N ALA A 5 -9.55 6.93 8.27
CA ALA A 5 -8.25 6.30 8.33
C ALA A 5 -8.39 4.83 8.68
N CYS A 6 -7.38 4.07 8.34
CA CYS A 6 -7.34 2.63 8.59
C CYS A 6 -5.92 2.24 8.96
N ARG A 7 -5.76 1.29 9.87
CA ARG A 7 -4.40 0.81 10.21
C ARG A 7 -3.74 0.28 8.95
N ILE A 8 -2.46 0.58 8.81
CA ILE A 8 -1.73 0.21 7.59
C ILE A 8 -1.62 -1.31 7.46
N ASP A 9 -1.42 -2.04 8.56
CA ASP A 9 -1.34 -3.50 8.48
C ASP A 9 -2.66 -4.11 8.04
N VAL A 10 -3.77 -3.57 8.50
CA VAL A 10 -5.10 -4.03 8.11
C VAL A 10 -5.36 -3.72 6.64
N TRP A 11 -5.02 -2.50 6.24
CA TRP A 11 -5.25 -2.08 4.85
C TRP A 11 -4.45 -2.94 3.87
N LEU A 12 -3.16 -3.17 4.17
CA LEU A 12 -2.31 -3.98 3.30
C LEU A 12 -2.85 -5.41 3.18
N TRP A 13 -3.41 -5.92 4.25
CA TRP A 13 -4.00 -7.25 4.26
C TRP A 13 -5.32 -7.26 3.49
N ARG A 14 -6.19 -6.27 3.70
CA ARG A 14 -7.46 -6.18 2.98
C ARG A 14 -7.24 -6.02 1.48
N ALA A 15 -6.21 -5.27 1.10
CA ALA A 15 -5.88 -5.06 -0.30
C ALA A 15 -5.17 -6.24 -0.93
N ARG A 16 -4.91 -7.28 -0.14
CA ARG A 16 -4.33 -8.56 -0.59
C ARG A 16 -2.88 -8.45 -1.02
N PHE A 17 -2.17 -7.45 -0.55
CA PHE A 17 -0.74 -7.38 -0.79
C PHE A 17 0.04 -8.35 0.09
N PHE A 18 -0.53 -8.74 1.23
CA PHE A 18 0.06 -9.72 2.14
C PHE A 18 -0.98 -10.74 2.54
N LYS A 19 -0.54 -11.97 2.74
CA LYS A 19 -1.44 -13.08 3.03
C LYS A 19 -2.10 -12.96 4.39
N THR A 20 -1.39 -12.38 5.36
CA THR A 20 -1.92 -12.24 6.72
C THR A 20 -1.62 -10.87 7.24
N ARG A 21 -2.40 -10.44 8.25
CA ARG A 21 -2.12 -9.19 8.94
C ARG A 21 -0.79 -9.25 9.65
N SER A 22 -0.45 -10.40 10.21
CA SER A 22 0.81 -10.56 10.92
C SER A 22 2.00 -10.33 10.00
N LEU A 23 1.90 -10.85 8.77
CA LEU A 23 2.98 -10.64 7.81
C LEU A 23 3.08 -9.16 7.43
N ALA A 24 1.95 -8.52 7.20
CA ALA A 24 1.94 -7.09 6.89
C ALA A 24 2.57 -6.29 8.04
N ALA A 25 2.19 -6.62 9.27
CA ALA A 25 2.72 -5.93 10.44
C ALA A 25 4.23 -6.10 10.55
N ARG A 26 4.71 -7.32 10.29
CA ARG A 26 6.15 -7.59 10.37
C ARG A 26 6.91 -6.75 9.33
N VAL A 27 6.41 -6.69 8.11
CA VAL A 27 7.09 -5.93 7.06
C VAL A 27 7.14 -4.46 7.43
N VAL A 28 6.05 -3.93 8.00
CA VAL A 28 6.04 -2.55 8.46
C VAL A 28 7.07 -2.34 9.56
N GLU A 29 7.10 -3.24 10.55
CA GLU A 29 8.03 -3.11 11.67
C GLU A 29 9.48 -3.17 11.22
N GLU A 30 9.76 -3.87 10.13
CA GLU A 30 11.11 -3.99 9.61
C GLU A 30 11.48 -2.83 8.69
N GLY A 31 10.60 -1.84 8.56
CA GLY A 31 10.89 -0.67 7.75
C GLY A 31 10.65 -0.88 6.27
N GLY A 32 9.89 -1.90 5.91
CA GLY A 32 9.69 -2.25 4.52
C GLY A 32 8.61 -1.47 3.79
N VAL A 33 7.92 -0.57 4.47
CA VAL A 33 6.84 0.21 3.86
C VAL A 33 7.13 1.69 4.06
N ARG A 34 7.05 2.46 2.98
CA ARG A 34 7.22 3.91 3.03
C ARG A 34 5.89 4.55 2.69
N LEU A 35 5.64 5.71 3.27
CA LEU A 35 4.39 6.43 3.08
C LEU A 35 4.69 7.86 2.65
N VAL A 36 3.95 8.32 1.64
CA VAL A 36 4.03 9.71 1.19
C VAL A 36 2.64 10.33 1.36
N ARG A 37 2.59 11.44 2.07
CA ARG A 37 1.36 12.20 2.27
C ARG A 37 1.70 13.66 2.06
N GLY A 38 1.25 14.21 0.93
CA GLY A 38 1.62 15.56 0.58
C GLY A 38 3.13 15.67 0.45
N GLN A 39 3.75 16.55 1.22
CA GLN A 39 5.20 16.71 1.19
C GLN A 39 5.91 15.87 2.24
N SER A 40 5.15 15.17 3.07
CA SER A 40 5.72 14.33 4.10
C SER A 40 5.99 12.95 3.53
N ARG A 41 7.19 12.43 3.79
CA ARG A 41 7.55 11.10 3.30
C ARG A 41 8.52 10.44 4.28
N GLY A 42 8.44 9.13 4.34
CA GLY A 42 9.36 8.40 5.18
C GLY A 42 8.87 7.00 5.45
N PRO A 43 9.69 6.20 6.12
CA PRO A 43 9.28 4.84 6.45
C PRO A 43 8.20 4.84 7.51
N VAL A 44 7.36 3.82 7.46
CA VAL A 44 6.36 3.58 8.49
C VAL A 44 6.95 2.53 9.41
N ASP A 45 6.97 2.80 10.71
CA ASP A 45 7.60 1.87 11.65
C ASP A 45 6.61 1.21 12.59
N LYS A 46 5.34 1.60 12.53
CA LYS A 46 4.32 1.01 13.40
C LYS A 46 3.18 0.45 12.56
N PRO A 47 2.83 -0.82 12.77
CA PRO A 47 1.70 -1.41 12.04
C PRO A 47 0.37 -0.70 12.30
N SER A 48 0.26 -0.03 13.43
CA SER A 48 -0.97 0.69 13.76
C SER A 48 -1.03 2.07 13.10
N ARG A 49 0.00 2.48 12.35
CA ARG A 49 -0.03 3.78 11.68
C ARG A 49 -1.26 3.86 10.79
N ALA A 50 -1.99 4.96 10.89
CA ALA A 50 -3.18 5.17 10.10
C ALA A 50 -2.82 5.63 8.69
N VAL A 51 -3.47 5.03 7.69
CA VAL A 51 -3.37 5.50 6.31
C VAL A 51 -4.69 6.18 5.97
N ARG A 52 -4.63 7.12 5.03
CA ARG A 52 -5.79 7.86 4.57
C ARG A 52 -5.88 7.76 3.06
N CYS A 53 -7.07 7.98 2.54
CA CYS A 53 -7.23 8.03 1.09
C CYS A 53 -6.34 9.11 0.53
N GLY A 54 -5.65 8.78 -0.55
CA GLY A 54 -4.68 9.69 -1.16
C GLY A 54 -3.24 9.43 -0.74
N ASP A 55 -3.02 8.71 0.36
CA ASP A 55 -1.67 8.35 0.75
C ASP A 55 -1.06 7.42 -0.29
N VAL A 56 0.24 7.55 -0.50
CA VAL A 56 0.97 6.69 -1.43
C VAL A 56 1.90 5.80 -0.62
N LEU A 57 1.81 4.50 -0.87
CA LEU A 57 2.62 3.51 -0.17
C LEU A 57 3.57 2.84 -1.14
N THR A 58 4.81 2.65 -0.71
CA THR A 58 5.83 1.94 -1.48
C THR A 58 6.35 0.79 -0.65
N PHE A 59 6.37 -0.40 -1.23
CA PHE A 59 6.86 -1.59 -0.55
C PHE A 59 7.26 -2.63 -1.59
N ALA A 60 8.02 -3.62 -1.14
CA ALA A 60 8.47 -4.69 -2.01
C ALA A 60 7.51 -5.86 -1.94
N GLN A 61 7.25 -6.47 -3.10
CA GLN A 61 6.55 -7.73 -3.20
C GLN A 61 7.45 -8.68 -3.97
N GLY A 62 8.17 -9.52 -3.24
CA GLY A 62 9.19 -10.34 -3.87
C GLY A 62 10.24 -9.44 -4.50
N PRO A 63 10.62 -9.68 -5.75
CA PRO A 63 11.64 -8.87 -6.40
C PRO A 63 11.14 -7.54 -6.94
N LYS A 64 9.85 -7.25 -6.79
CA LYS A 64 9.26 -6.05 -7.38
C LYS A 64 8.97 -5.00 -6.34
N TRP A 65 9.13 -3.73 -6.72
CA TRP A 65 8.68 -2.61 -5.92
C TRP A 65 7.28 -2.22 -6.38
N VAL A 66 6.40 -2.01 -5.42
CA VAL A 66 5.01 -1.65 -5.70
C VAL A 66 4.76 -0.28 -5.12
N VAL A 67 4.18 0.61 -5.93
CA VAL A 67 3.79 1.94 -5.49
C VAL A 67 2.29 2.06 -5.74
N VAL A 68 1.53 2.29 -4.68
CA VAL A 68 0.07 2.35 -4.79
C VAL A 68 -0.46 3.55 -4.02
N ARG A 69 -1.56 4.09 -4.51
CA ARG A 69 -2.29 5.13 -3.79
C ARG A 69 -3.50 4.48 -3.14
N VAL A 70 -3.73 4.86 -1.88
CA VAL A 70 -4.89 4.37 -1.13
C VAL A 70 -6.14 5.06 -1.66
N GLU A 71 -7.11 4.29 -2.11
CA GLU A 71 -8.36 4.83 -2.65
C GLU A 71 -9.54 4.58 -1.73
N ALA A 72 -9.51 3.49 -1.00
CA ALA A 72 -10.58 3.14 -0.08
C ALA A 72 -10.02 2.16 0.94
N PHE A 73 -10.74 1.99 2.04
CA PHE A 73 -10.25 1.12 3.12
C PHE A 73 -10.86 -0.28 3.07
N GLY A 74 -12.06 -0.41 2.52
CA GLY A 74 -12.77 -1.67 2.56
C GLY A 74 -13.32 -1.94 3.94
N GLU A 75 -14.10 -3.00 4.06
CA GLU A 75 -14.66 -3.41 5.35
C GLU A 75 -14.16 -4.76 5.77
N ARG A 76 -13.50 -5.46 4.86
CA ARG A 76 -13.02 -6.81 5.12
C ARG A 76 -12.01 -7.16 4.04
N ARG A 77 -11.35 -8.30 4.24
CA ARG A 77 -10.48 -8.84 3.21
C ARG A 77 -11.36 -9.64 2.24
N GLY A 78 -11.79 -8.97 1.19
CA GLY A 78 -12.64 -9.60 0.21
C GLY A 78 -11.85 -10.29 -0.89
N PRO A 79 -12.54 -10.76 -1.93
CA PRO A 79 -11.86 -11.35 -3.07
C PRO A 79 -11.01 -10.32 -3.81
N ALA A 80 -10.15 -10.81 -4.70
CA ALA A 80 -9.20 -9.95 -5.39
C ALA A 80 -9.89 -8.82 -6.15
N THR A 81 -11.07 -9.09 -6.71
CA THR A 81 -11.79 -8.05 -7.46
C THR A 81 -12.20 -6.90 -6.56
N GLU A 82 -12.59 -7.18 -5.32
CA GLU A 82 -12.92 -6.12 -4.38
C GLU A 82 -11.67 -5.41 -3.89
N ALA A 83 -10.60 -6.18 -3.70
CA ALA A 83 -9.36 -5.59 -3.20
C ALA A 83 -8.80 -4.56 -4.17
N ARG A 84 -8.99 -4.77 -5.45
CA ARG A 84 -8.46 -3.83 -6.45
C ARG A 84 -9.09 -2.46 -6.36
N ALA A 85 -10.27 -2.36 -5.80
CA ALA A 85 -10.94 -1.07 -5.63
C ALA A 85 -10.34 -0.26 -4.48
N LEU A 86 -9.49 -0.88 -3.66
CA LEU A 86 -8.92 -0.20 -2.51
C LEU A 86 -7.69 0.63 -2.88
N TYR A 87 -7.13 0.44 -4.06
CA TYR A 87 -5.89 1.10 -4.42
C TYR A 87 -5.80 1.37 -5.92
N ASN A 88 -4.86 2.21 -6.27
CA ASN A 88 -4.50 2.49 -7.64
C ASN A 88 -3.00 2.31 -7.77
N VAL A 89 -2.58 1.42 -8.67
CA VAL A 89 -1.15 1.16 -8.87
C VAL A 89 -0.57 2.33 -9.64
N LEU A 90 0.47 2.94 -9.09
CA LEU A 90 1.09 4.12 -9.68
C LEU A 90 2.33 3.78 -10.48
N ASN A 91 2.94 2.60 -10.25
CA ASN A 91 4.03 2.15 -11.08
C ASN A 91 3.71 0.77 -11.59
N GLU A 92 4.12 0.52 -12.80
CA GLU A 92 4.08 -0.82 -13.35
C GLU A 92 5.49 -1.34 -13.21
N ALA A 93 5.64 -2.26 -12.33
CA ALA A 93 6.96 -2.82 -12.15
C ALA A 93 7.40 -3.42 -13.45
N GLY A 94 8.23 -2.79 -14.05
CA GLY A 94 8.58 -3.14 -15.37
C GLY A 94 8.03 -2.12 -16.24
N ALA A 95 7.57 -1.52 -16.14
CA ALA A 95 6.98 -0.70 -16.99
C ALA A 95 7.34 0.57 -16.97
N THR A 96 7.01 0.22 -16.29
CA THR A 96 7.19 0.80 -16.48
C THR A 96 7.52 1.27 -16.65
N GLN A 97 7.56 1.74 -16.59
CA GLN A 97 7.68 2.17 -16.84
C GLN A 97 8.17 2.40 -17.22
N ARG A 98 8.23 2.74 -17.30
CA ARG A 98 8.42 2.97 -17.78
C ARG A 98 8.76 3.21 -18.13
N THR A 99 8.66 3.45 -18.06
CA THR A 99 8.73 3.68 -18.46
C THR A 99 9.11 3.82 -18.53
N GLN A 100 9.12 4.22 -18.48
CA GLN A 100 9.26 4.41 -18.73
C GLN A 100 9.78 4.62 -19.01
N THR A 101 9.88 4.97 -18.96
CA THR A 101 10.17 5.13 -19.45
C THR A 101 10.63 5.22 -19.77
N PRO A 102 10.75 5.56 -19.83
CA PRO A 102 11.08 5.67 -20.29
C PRO A 102 11.56 5.65 -20.57
N GLY A 103 11.72 5.97 -20.47
CA GLY A 103 11.83 5.93 -20.85
C GLY A 103 12.25 5.82 -20.96
N ALA A 104 12.36 6.11 -21.06
CA ALA A 104 12.35 5.90 -21.32
C ALA A 104 12.51 5.68 -21.36
#